data_8fbfea669245f00a42939f825ecc8600
#
_entry.id   8fbfea669245f00a42939f825ecc8600
#
_cell.length_a   1.000
_cell.length_b   1.000
_cell.length_c   1.000
_cell.angle_alpha   90.00
_cell.angle_beta   90.00
_cell.angle_gamma   90.00
#
_symmetry.space_group_name_H-M   'P 1'
#
loop_
_entity.id
_entity.type
_entity.pdbx_description
1 polymer ?
#
loop_
_entity_poly.entity_id
_entity_poly.type
_entity_poly.pdbx_seq_one_letter_code
_entity_poly.pdbx_strand_id
1 'polypeptide(L)'
;MGINFSRVLTLKYGRNIANYLHLDRAVVSVGRVMTCVLGMVVRREREIRSFVKTPFYRVIGTADINDHTFDAEWRVCEASRYYNTPYLYKDNGFKDKDKARELVDILSEPLPAEGVVKEASRKKETKNPPLLYNLAEIQNECSRLFKISPDQTLNIIQELYEKKLVTYPRTDARVLSTAVCKEIYKNIGGLRNYAPAREYAQQILDSNMYKGIEKTRYCNDKAITDHYAIIPTGQGFGSLSSLSSTAQKTYEIIVRRFLSIFYPAAIYQKVSITSVVKDEQLYATFKVFVDEGYLKVAKNSFGRNKMADTDKNQDDQENADTSLIESLKSLKKGSPISFKEFNIKEGETSPPKRYNSGSIILAMENAGQLIEDEELRAQIKGSGIGTSATRAEILKKLNSNQYIFTNTKTQIITPTLLGEIIYDVVDNSIKQLLNPELTASWEKGLTYVAEGSITADEYMQKLSGFVGRRTLAVKDLRNQAQLVTLFNETAKNYK
;
A
#
# COMPACT_ATOMS: atom_id res chain seq x y z
N MET A 1 0.44 -26.08 17.20
CA MET A 1 1.64 -25.25 16.93
C MET A 1 1.75 -24.07 17.92
N GLY A 2 0.90 -23.05 17.87
CA GLY A 2 1.01 -21.84 18.70
C GLY A 2 1.12 -22.11 20.22
N ILE A 3 0.24 -22.95 20.79
CA ILE A 3 0.24 -23.29 22.22
C ILE A 3 1.58 -23.94 22.64
N ASN A 4 2.05 -24.93 21.87
CA ASN A 4 3.28 -25.65 22.20
C ASN A 4 4.51 -24.75 22.15
N PHE A 5 4.60 -23.91 21.10
CA PHE A 5 5.72 -22.97 20.96
C PHE A 5 5.69 -21.87 22.01
N SER A 6 4.52 -21.29 22.30
CA SER A 6 4.38 -20.32 23.40
C SER A 6 4.83 -20.91 24.73
N ARG A 7 4.43 -22.17 25.00
CA ARG A 7 4.77 -22.85 26.25
C ARG A 7 6.26 -23.14 26.38
N VAL A 8 6.90 -23.70 25.34
CA VAL A 8 8.35 -23.99 25.39
C VAL A 8 9.19 -22.73 25.46
N LEU A 9 8.85 -21.68 24.72
CA LEU A 9 9.55 -20.40 24.76
C LEU A 9 9.38 -19.70 26.11
N THR A 10 8.18 -19.73 26.70
CA THR A 10 7.93 -19.19 28.04
C THR A 10 8.75 -19.93 29.10
N LEU A 11 8.76 -21.27 29.07
CA LEU A 11 9.54 -22.05 30.02
C LEU A 11 11.04 -21.84 29.88
N LYS A 12 11.52 -21.64 28.66
CA LYS A 12 12.94 -21.45 28.34
C LYS A 12 13.45 -20.04 28.62
N TYR A 13 12.71 -19.02 28.23
CA TYR A 13 13.17 -17.64 28.22
C TYR A 13 12.36 -16.67 29.10
N GLY A 14 11.18 -17.09 29.56
CA GLY A 14 10.27 -16.21 30.30
C GLY A 14 10.91 -15.58 31.55
N ARG A 15 11.70 -16.37 32.32
CA ARG A 15 12.43 -15.85 33.49
C ARG A 15 13.51 -14.82 33.11
N ASN A 16 14.26 -15.06 32.02
CA ASN A 16 15.27 -14.12 31.54
C ASN A 16 14.64 -12.79 31.09
N ILE A 17 13.52 -12.85 30.38
CA ILE A 17 12.77 -11.67 29.93
C ILE A 17 12.22 -10.92 31.14
N ALA A 18 11.59 -11.63 32.08
CA ALA A 18 11.02 -11.03 33.30
C ALA A 18 12.09 -10.30 34.12
N ASN A 19 13.23 -10.96 34.38
CA ASN A 19 14.35 -10.35 35.10
C ASN A 19 14.90 -9.12 34.35
N TYR A 20 15.03 -9.20 33.04
CA TYR A 20 15.54 -8.09 32.22
C TYR A 20 14.63 -6.87 32.22
N LEU A 21 13.32 -7.08 32.16
CA LEU A 21 12.31 -6.01 32.13
C LEU A 21 11.79 -5.61 33.53
N HIS A 22 12.32 -6.21 34.60
CA HIS A 22 11.86 -6.00 35.98
C HIS A 22 10.36 -6.31 36.16
N LEU A 23 9.89 -7.42 35.54
CA LEU A 23 8.51 -7.90 35.64
C LEU A 23 8.45 -9.12 36.56
N ASP A 24 7.32 -9.30 37.25
CA ASP A 24 7.09 -10.50 38.05
C ASP A 24 7.07 -11.77 37.19
N ARG A 25 6.54 -11.65 35.98
CA ARG A 25 6.38 -12.76 35.03
C ARG A 25 6.39 -12.25 33.60
N ALA A 26 7.04 -12.99 32.69
CA ALA A 26 6.93 -12.78 31.25
C ALA A 26 6.42 -14.06 30.55
N VAL A 27 5.39 -13.90 29.73
CA VAL A 27 4.84 -14.97 28.90
C VAL A 27 5.21 -14.68 27.45
N VAL A 28 5.82 -15.67 26.79
CA VAL A 28 6.14 -15.59 25.36
C VAL A 28 4.94 -16.13 24.59
N SER A 29 4.09 -15.25 24.11
CA SER A 29 2.94 -15.62 23.29
C SER A 29 3.33 -15.54 21.81
N VAL A 30 3.29 -16.67 21.11
CA VAL A 30 3.61 -16.76 19.68
C VAL A 30 2.50 -17.48 18.92
N GLY A 31 2.39 -17.18 17.63
CA GLY A 31 1.44 -17.81 16.74
C GLY A 31 1.87 -17.62 15.29
N ARG A 32 1.54 -18.53 14.43
CA ARG A 32 1.96 -18.58 13.03
C ARG A 32 1.81 -17.21 12.30
N VAL A 33 0.63 -16.61 12.39
CA VAL A 33 0.36 -15.30 11.74
C VAL A 33 0.79 -14.14 12.63
N MET A 34 0.42 -14.18 13.92
CA MET A 34 0.71 -13.07 14.85
C MET A 34 2.21 -12.77 14.95
N THR A 35 3.04 -13.78 15.01
CA THR A 35 4.50 -13.62 15.12
C THR A 35 5.10 -13.13 13.78
N CYS A 36 4.57 -13.57 12.65
CA CYS A 36 4.96 -13.05 11.35
C CYS A 36 4.66 -11.53 11.25
N VAL A 37 3.48 -11.09 11.70
CA VAL A 37 3.12 -9.66 11.71
C VAL A 37 4.02 -8.86 12.65
N LEU A 38 4.34 -9.39 13.85
CA LEU A 38 5.35 -8.78 14.72
C LEU A 38 6.69 -8.63 13.98
N GLY A 39 7.12 -9.67 13.27
CA GLY A 39 8.32 -9.64 12.44
C GLY A 39 8.31 -8.54 11.38
N MET A 40 7.17 -8.32 10.71
CA MET A 40 7.03 -7.23 9.74
C MET A 40 7.20 -5.85 10.40
N VAL A 41 6.60 -5.63 11.56
CA VAL A 41 6.67 -4.36 12.29
C VAL A 41 8.09 -4.10 12.80
N VAL A 42 8.72 -5.09 13.44
CA VAL A 42 10.08 -4.96 13.99
C VAL A 42 11.12 -4.74 12.90
N ARG A 43 11.08 -5.53 11.81
CA ARG A 43 11.99 -5.34 10.67
C ARG A 43 11.87 -3.95 10.06
N ARG A 44 10.65 -3.45 9.87
CA ARG A 44 10.41 -2.09 9.36
C ARG A 44 10.98 -1.02 10.29
N GLU A 45 10.83 -1.16 11.60
CA GLU A 45 11.38 -0.20 12.56
C GLU A 45 12.92 -0.24 12.57
N ARG A 46 13.52 -1.44 12.51
CA ARG A 46 14.99 -1.60 12.42
C ARG A 46 15.54 -1.04 11.11
N GLU A 47 14.84 -1.25 9.99
CA GLU A 47 15.17 -0.66 8.69
C GLU A 47 15.16 0.88 8.75
N ILE A 48 14.16 1.48 9.41
CA ILE A 48 14.08 2.93 9.60
C ILE A 48 15.23 3.45 10.46
N ARG A 49 15.57 2.76 11.54
CA ARG A 49 16.67 3.16 12.46
C ARG A 49 18.05 3.01 11.83
N SER A 50 18.26 1.99 11.02
CA SER A 50 19.53 1.77 10.32
C SER A 50 19.66 2.57 9.03
N PHE A 51 18.60 3.28 8.62
CA PHE A 51 18.59 4.02 7.37
C PHE A 51 19.55 5.22 7.44
N VAL A 52 20.50 5.24 6.52
CA VAL A 52 21.41 6.38 6.37
C VAL A 52 20.85 7.32 5.31
N LYS A 53 20.46 8.50 5.76
CA LYS A 53 20.02 9.55 4.86
C LYS A 53 21.16 10.00 3.96
N THR A 54 20.93 9.97 2.67
CA THR A 54 21.91 10.38 1.67
C THR A 54 21.40 11.63 0.97
N PRO A 55 22.14 12.74 1.01
CA PRO A 55 21.81 13.93 0.23
C PRO A 55 22.00 13.64 -1.26
N PHE A 56 21.20 14.31 -2.09
CA PHE A 56 21.37 14.30 -3.53
C PHE A 56 20.99 15.67 -4.11
N TYR A 57 21.59 16.00 -5.23
CA TYR A 57 21.48 17.31 -5.87
C TYR A 57 21.01 17.11 -7.30
N ARG A 58 19.83 17.64 -7.62
CA ARG A 58 19.24 17.59 -8.96
C ARG A 58 19.42 18.92 -9.64
N VAL A 59 19.73 18.93 -10.93
CA VAL A 59 19.82 20.14 -11.72
C VAL A 59 18.50 20.32 -12.48
N ILE A 60 17.90 21.48 -12.30
CA ILE A 60 16.62 21.88 -12.91
C ILE A 60 16.88 23.06 -13.81
N GLY A 61 16.51 22.96 -15.07
CA GLY A 61 16.49 24.08 -16.01
C GLY A 61 15.08 24.64 -16.17
N THR A 62 14.92 25.95 -16.07
CA THR A 62 13.65 26.64 -16.34
C THR A 62 13.60 27.04 -17.81
N ALA A 63 12.80 26.31 -18.58
CA ALA A 63 12.57 26.53 -20.00
C ALA A 63 11.50 27.57 -20.25
N ASP A 64 11.61 28.30 -21.38
CA ASP A 64 10.63 29.26 -21.85
C ASP A 64 10.02 28.80 -23.19
N ILE A 65 8.70 28.89 -23.30
CA ILE A 65 7.96 28.65 -24.53
C ILE A 65 6.71 29.53 -24.60
N ASN A 66 6.61 30.39 -25.62
CA ASN A 66 5.44 31.24 -25.85
C ASN A 66 4.94 31.96 -24.57
N ASP A 67 5.84 32.64 -23.87
CA ASP A 67 5.59 33.33 -22.58
C ASP A 67 5.20 32.42 -21.39
N HIS A 68 5.30 31.10 -21.52
CA HIS A 68 5.12 30.17 -20.45
C HIS A 68 6.47 29.55 -20.05
N THR A 69 6.70 29.44 -18.74
CA THR A 69 7.88 28.79 -18.21
C THR A 69 7.53 27.43 -17.61
N PHE A 70 8.47 26.49 -17.70
CA PHE A 70 8.36 25.21 -17.05
C PHE A 70 9.72 24.65 -16.64
N ASP A 71 9.72 23.81 -15.62
CA ASP A 71 10.92 23.16 -15.14
C ASP A 71 11.18 21.85 -15.87
N ALA A 72 12.43 21.64 -16.28
CA ALA A 72 12.93 20.41 -16.87
C ALA A 72 14.11 19.90 -16.04
N GLU A 73 14.05 18.64 -15.62
CA GLU A 73 15.04 18.00 -14.77
C GLU A 73 16.13 17.35 -15.63
N TRP A 74 17.39 17.65 -15.31
CA TRP A 74 18.52 16.99 -15.95
C TRP A 74 18.56 15.50 -15.63
N ARG A 75 18.86 14.69 -16.65
CA ARG A 75 19.13 13.25 -16.50
C ARG A 75 20.33 12.86 -17.34
N VAL A 76 21.19 12.05 -16.79
CA VAL A 76 22.37 11.57 -17.49
C VAL A 76 21.97 10.76 -18.72
N CYS A 77 22.71 10.93 -19.81
CA CYS A 77 22.61 10.15 -21.04
C CYS A 77 24.01 9.70 -21.48
N GLU A 78 24.08 8.83 -22.47
CA GLU A 78 25.37 8.31 -22.98
C GLU A 78 26.33 9.39 -23.48
N ALA A 79 25.80 10.51 -23.99
CA ALA A 79 26.59 11.67 -24.44
C ALA A 79 27.05 12.57 -23.30
N SER A 80 26.46 12.43 -22.10
CA SER A 80 26.82 13.24 -20.95
C SER A 80 28.23 12.92 -20.45
N ARG A 81 28.98 13.96 -20.07
CA ARG A 81 30.29 13.81 -19.38
C ARG A 81 30.21 13.07 -18.05
N TYR A 82 29.04 12.96 -17.47
CA TYR A 82 28.79 12.27 -16.18
C TYR A 82 28.34 10.83 -16.38
N TYR A 83 28.21 10.34 -17.62
CA TYR A 83 27.78 8.98 -17.89
C TYR A 83 28.75 7.94 -17.26
N ASN A 84 28.19 6.97 -16.56
CA ASN A 84 28.95 5.93 -15.84
C ASN A 84 30.01 6.44 -14.83
N THR A 85 29.82 7.65 -14.30
CA THR A 85 30.72 8.19 -13.27
C THR A 85 30.23 7.87 -11.86
N PRO A 86 31.12 7.79 -10.85
CA PRO A 86 30.74 7.55 -9.46
C PRO A 86 30.08 8.77 -8.79
N TYR A 87 30.00 9.91 -9.47
CA TYR A 87 29.43 11.16 -8.92
C TYR A 87 27.90 11.12 -8.81
N LEU A 88 27.25 10.19 -9.53
CA LEU A 88 25.80 10.13 -9.57
C LEU A 88 25.24 9.31 -8.41
N TYR A 89 24.13 9.79 -7.84
CA TYR A 89 23.29 9.03 -6.91
C TYR A 89 22.35 8.11 -7.70
N LYS A 90 21.74 8.65 -8.75
CA LYS A 90 20.89 8.00 -9.76
C LYS A 90 21.03 8.77 -11.07
N ASP A 91 20.31 8.36 -12.10
CA ASP A 91 20.35 9.00 -13.42
C ASP A 91 20.07 10.51 -13.43
N ASN A 92 19.47 11.04 -12.36
CA ASN A 92 19.00 12.43 -12.25
C ASN A 92 19.53 13.17 -11.01
N GLY A 93 20.56 12.68 -10.37
CA GLY A 93 21.06 13.36 -9.17
C GLY A 93 22.53 13.10 -8.88
N PHE A 94 23.21 14.11 -8.41
CA PHE A 94 24.58 14.05 -7.94
C PHE A 94 24.65 13.73 -6.46
N LYS A 95 25.71 13.04 -6.02
CA LYS A 95 26.04 12.83 -4.61
C LYS A 95 26.69 14.05 -3.97
N ASP A 96 27.32 14.88 -4.80
CA ASP A 96 28.09 16.06 -4.41
C ASP A 96 27.50 17.32 -5.05
N LYS A 97 27.35 18.38 -4.22
CA LYS A 97 26.80 19.67 -4.64
C LYS A 97 27.72 20.38 -5.62
N ASP A 98 29.03 20.25 -5.45
CA ASP A 98 30.01 20.94 -6.31
C ASP A 98 29.98 20.37 -7.73
N LYS A 99 29.72 19.06 -7.89
CA LYS A 99 29.50 18.46 -9.22
C LYS A 99 28.21 18.90 -9.88
N ALA A 100 27.15 19.09 -9.08
CA ALA A 100 25.91 19.67 -9.60
C ALA A 100 26.11 21.14 -10.01
N ARG A 101 26.92 21.91 -9.26
CA ARG A 101 27.25 23.30 -9.57
C ARG A 101 28.09 23.38 -10.85
N GLU A 102 29.11 22.54 -11.01
CA GLU A 102 29.91 22.45 -12.24
C GLU A 102 29.02 22.27 -13.47
N LEU A 103 27.99 21.40 -13.38
CA LEU A 103 27.03 21.22 -14.49
C LEU A 103 26.19 22.49 -14.71
N VAL A 104 25.70 23.12 -13.64
CA VAL A 104 24.93 24.37 -13.75
C VAL A 104 25.76 25.47 -14.41
N ASP A 105 27.02 25.64 -14.01
CA ASP A 105 27.93 26.65 -14.60
C ASP A 105 28.12 26.40 -16.08
N ILE A 106 28.33 25.15 -16.49
CA ILE A 106 28.47 24.77 -17.90
C ILE A 106 27.21 25.08 -18.70
N LEU A 107 26.03 24.73 -18.17
CA LEU A 107 24.76 24.93 -18.86
C LEU A 107 24.38 26.43 -18.95
N SER A 108 24.85 27.22 -17.97
CA SER A 108 24.50 28.65 -17.85
C SER A 108 25.37 29.59 -18.70
N GLU A 109 26.31 29.07 -19.47
CA GLU A 109 27.26 29.90 -20.25
C GLU A 109 27.13 29.67 -21.78
N PRO A 110 26.40 30.51 -22.57
CA PRO A 110 25.71 31.73 -22.15
C PRO A 110 24.28 31.48 -21.68
N LEU A 111 23.66 32.47 -21.02
CA LEU A 111 22.22 32.54 -20.78
C LEU A 111 21.59 33.64 -21.65
N PRO A 112 20.35 33.44 -22.15
CA PRO A 112 19.59 32.20 -22.11
C PRO A 112 20.31 31.09 -22.90
N ALA A 113 20.25 29.86 -22.37
CA ALA A 113 20.89 28.73 -23.02
C ALA A 113 19.99 28.17 -24.13
N GLU A 114 20.50 28.12 -25.34
CA GLU A 114 19.77 27.56 -26.46
C GLU A 114 19.88 26.02 -26.46
N GLY A 115 18.75 25.37 -26.63
CA GLY A 115 18.63 23.93 -26.72
C GLY A 115 17.71 23.50 -27.85
N VAL A 116 17.65 22.19 -28.06
CA VAL A 116 16.80 21.60 -29.09
C VAL A 116 15.97 20.47 -28.48
N VAL A 117 14.72 20.39 -28.84
CA VAL A 117 13.85 19.27 -28.46
C VAL A 117 14.29 18.03 -29.19
N LYS A 118 14.85 17.07 -28.45
CA LYS A 118 15.26 15.76 -28.98
C LYS A 118 14.05 14.85 -29.23
N GLU A 119 13.09 14.87 -28.28
CA GLU A 119 11.88 14.08 -28.33
C GLU A 119 10.72 14.81 -27.66
N ALA A 120 9.56 14.77 -28.30
CA ALA A 120 8.30 15.21 -27.71
C ALA A 120 7.27 14.10 -27.88
N SER A 121 6.88 13.44 -26.80
CA SER A 121 5.91 12.36 -26.83
C SER A 121 4.60 12.78 -26.17
N ARG A 122 3.49 12.29 -26.74
CA ARG A 122 2.15 12.54 -26.23
C ARG A 122 1.42 11.22 -26.12
N LYS A 123 1.09 10.83 -24.88
CA LYS A 123 0.40 9.57 -24.63
C LYS A 123 -0.90 9.85 -23.90
N LYS A 124 -1.97 9.20 -24.35
CA LYS A 124 -3.22 9.14 -23.64
C LYS A 124 -3.11 8.07 -22.57
N GLU A 125 -3.22 8.46 -21.30
CA GLU A 125 -3.29 7.54 -20.17
C GLU A 125 -4.73 7.41 -19.71
N THR A 126 -5.17 6.18 -19.51
CA THR A 126 -6.50 5.89 -18.96
C THR A 126 -6.35 5.30 -17.57
N LYS A 127 -7.04 5.88 -16.58
CA LYS A 127 -7.11 5.35 -15.22
C LYS A 127 -8.49 4.77 -14.98
N ASN A 128 -8.59 3.45 -14.95
CA ASN A 128 -9.85 2.77 -14.66
C ASN A 128 -10.28 2.97 -13.21
N PRO A 129 -11.59 2.95 -12.90
CA PRO A 129 -12.07 2.87 -11.53
C PRO A 129 -11.38 1.72 -10.78
N PRO A 130 -10.99 1.93 -9.52
CA PRO A 130 -10.41 0.86 -8.72
C PRO A 130 -11.43 -0.27 -8.50
N LEU A 131 -10.94 -1.47 -8.20
CA LEU A 131 -11.81 -2.59 -7.82
C LEU A 131 -12.64 -2.22 -6.58
N LEU A 132 -13.72 -2.93 -6.37
CA LEU A 132 -14.61 -2.76 -5.22
C LEU A 132 -13.88 -3.00 -3.89
N TYR A 133 -14.51 -2.66 -2.80
CA TYR A 133 -13.96 -2.91 -1.47
C TYR A 133 -14.15 -4.36 -1.05
N ASN A 134 -13.08 -4.97 -0.58
CA ASN A 134 -13.10 -6.04 0.40
C ASN A 134 -12.88 -5.46 1.80
N LEU A 135 -12.83 -6.31 2.83
CA LEU A 135 -12.65 -5.84 4.19
C LEU A 135 -11.30 -5.15 4.41
N ALA A 136 -10.20 -5.67 3.87
CA ALA A 136 -8.87 -5.08 4.06
C ALA A 136 -8.76 -3.68 3.44
N GLU A 137 -9.26 -3.50 2.23
CA GLU A 137 -9.25 -2.21 1.54
C GLU A 137 -10.09 -1.15 2.26
N ILE A 138 -11.30 -1.51 2.73
CA ILE A 138 -12.13 -0.54 3.45
C ILE A 138 -11.55 -0.21 4.83
N GLN A 139 -10.90 -1.16 5.52
CA GLN A 139 -10.19 -0.91 6.77
C GLN A 139 -9.02 0.05 6.56
N ASN A 140 -8.25 -0.12 5.48
CA ASN A 140 -7.17 0.82 5.13
C ASN A 140 -7.72 2.21 4.81
N GLU A 141 -8.79 2.30 4.03
CA GLU A 141 -9.41 3.58 3.67
C GLU A 141 -9.96 4.32 4.89
N CYS A 142 -10.67 3.63 5.79
CA CYS A 142 -11.18 4.21 7.04
C CYS A 142 -10.06 4.62 7.99
N SER A 143 -8.99 3.83 8.09
CA SER A 143 -7.80 4.20 8.86
C SER A 143 -7.15 5.48 8.31
N ARG A 144 -7.08 5.61 6.98
CA ARG A 144 -6.52 6.78 6.31
C ARG A 144 -7.39 8.03 6.51
N LEU A 145 -8.71 7.92 6.31
CA LEU A 145 -9.65 9.06 6.33
C LEU A 145 -10.07 9.46 7.73
N PHE A 146 -10.39 8.49 8.57
CA PHE A 146 -11.06 8.72 9.86
C PHE A 146 -10.17 8.43 11.07
N LYS A 147 -8.95 7.89 10.84
CA LYS A 147 -8.01 7.51 11.91
C LYS A 147 -8.62 6.52 12.91
N ILE A 148 -9.45 5.59 12.43
CA ILE A 148 -10.05 4.51 13.21
C ILE A 148 -9.33 3.19 12.97
N SER A 149 -9.40 2.30 13.94
CA SER A 149 -8.77 0.99 13.87
C SER A 149 -9.51 0.05 12.90
N PRO A 150 -8.86 -1.02 12.41
CA PRO A 150 -9.52 -2.06 11.62
C PRO A 150 -10.69 -2.73 12.34
N ASP A 151 -10.60 -2.91 13.66
CA ASP A 151 -11.67 -3.46 14.50
C ASP A 151 -12.89 -2.52 14.55
N GLN A 152 -12.65 -1.22 14.76
CA GLN A 152 -13.73 -0.21 14.71
C GLN A 152 -14.38 -0.15 13.32
N THR A 153 -13.58 -0.25 12.24
CA THR A 153 -14.11 -0.30 10.88
C THR A 153 -14.97 -1.54 10.66
N LEU A 154 -14.53 -2.72 11.11
CA LEU A 154 -15.31 -3.95 11.02
C LEU A 154 -16.64 -3.82 11.73
N ASN A 155 -16.66 -3.26 12.95
CA ASN A 155 -17.90 -3.05 13.72
C ASN A 155 -18.86 -2.12 12.98
N ILE A 156 -18.36 -1.02 12.40
CA ILE A 156 -19.18 -0.11 11.58
C ILE A 156 -19.79 -0.85 10.38
N ILE A 157 -19.00 -1.60 9.63
CA ILE A 157 -19.50 -2.28 8.43
C ILE A 157 -20.46 -3.43 8.81
N GLN A 158 -20.22 -4.08 9.93
CA GLN A 158 -21.13 -5.08 10.48
C GLN A 158 -22.49 -4.45 10.83
N GLU A 159 -22.48 -3.27 11.47
CA GLU A 159 -23.71 -2.51 11.72
C GLU A 159 -24.43 -2.12 10.43
N LEU A 160 -23.70 -1.65 9.41
CA LEU A 160 -24.27 -1.36 8.09
C LEU A 160 -24.89 -2.60 7.43
N TYR A 161 -24.26 -3.75 7.57
CA TYR A 161 -24.77 -5.03 7.07
C TYR A 161 -26.06 -5.45 7.79
N GLU A 162 -26.09 -5.42 9.12
CA GLU A 162 -27.27 -5.76 9.93
C GLU A 162 -28.46 -4.86 9.62
N LYS A 163 -28.19 -3.59 9.31
CA LYS A 163 -29.20 -2.63 8.84
C LYS A 163 -29.54 -2.76 7.35
N LYS A 164 -29.04 -3.79 6.68
CA LYS A 164 -29.28 -4.10 5.25
C LYS A 164 -28.80 -3.03 4.28
N LEU A 165 -27.84 -2.20 4.69
CA LEU A 165 -27.28 -1.14 3.83
C LEU A 165 -26.18 -1.65 2.90
N VAL A 166 -25.40 -2.63 3.33
CA VAL A 166 -24.30 -3.24 2.55
C VAL A 166 -24.38 -4.76 2.56
N THR A 167 -23.63 -5.39 1.69
CA THR A 167 -23.45 -6.85 1.64
C THR A 167 -22.53 -7.35 2.75
N TYR A 168 -22.38 -8.67 2.88
CA TYR A 168 -21.60 -9.30 3.96
C TYR A 168 -20.15 -8.76 4.01
N PRO A 169 -19.67 -8.31 5.18
CA PRO A 169 -18.43 -7.54 5.27
C PRO A 169 -17.15 -8.39 5.25
N ARG A 170 -17.20 -9.65 5.67
CA ARG A 170 -16.00 -10.48 5.82
C ARG A 170 -15.71 -11.22 4.51
N THR A 171 -15.22 -10.48 3.54
CA THR A 171 -14.83 -11.00 2.22
C THR A 171 -13.44 -10.51 1.83
N ASP A 172 -12.68 -11.37 1.16
CA ASP A 172 -11.42 -11.01 0.50
C ASP A 172 -11.63 -10.66 -0.98
N ALA A 173 -12.84 -10.91 -1.55
CA ALA A 173 -13.15 -10.60 -2.93
C ALA A 173 -13.36 -9.10 -3.16
N ARG A 174 -12.86 -8.61 -4.30
CA ARG A 174 -12.99 -7.22 -4.76
C ARG A 174 -13.79 -7.10 -6.04
N VAL A 175 -14.53 -8.14 -6.39
CA VAL A 175 -15.31 -8.28 -7.63
C VAL A 175 -16.71 -8.81 -7.34
N LEU A 176 -17.59 -8.71 -8.33
CA LEU A 176 -18.95 -9.23 -8.32
C LEU A 176 -18.99 -10.61 -8.95
N SER A 177 -19.99 -11.42 -8.58
CA SER A 177 -20.33 -12.63 -9.31
C SER A 177 -21.18 -12.32 -10.54
N THR A 178 -21.16 -13.22 -11.53
CA THR A 178 -21.99 -13.12 -12.72
C THR A 178 -23.49 -13.03 -12.36
N ALA A 179 -23.93 -13.75 -11.34
CA ALA A 179 -25.32 -13.71 -10.88
C ALA A 179 -25.71 -12.32 -10.36
N VAL A 180 -24.83 -11.70 -9.53
CA VAL A 180 -25.05 -10.34 -9.00
C VAL A 180 -25.00 -9.31 -10.11
N CYS A 181 -24.08 -9.43 -11.06
CA CYS A 181 -23.97 -8.51 -12.20
C CYS A 181 -25.25 -8.43 -13.02
N LYS A 182 -25.95 -9.54 -13.24
CA LYS A 182 -27.23 -9.58 -13.98
C LYS A 182 -28.35 -8.78 -13.31
N GLU A 183 -28.33 -8.68 -11.98
CA GLU A 183 -29.36 -8.01 -11.19
C GLU A 183 -28.93 -6.67 -10.58
N ILE A 184 -27.71 -6.21 -10.91
CA ILE A 184 -27.07 -5.06 -10.27
C ILE A 184 -27.89 -3.77 -10.41
N TYR A 185 -28.74 -3.68 -11.44
CA TYR A 185 -29.65 -2.55 -11.64
C TYR A 185 -30.61 -2.33 -10.46
N LYS A 186 -30.93 -3.39 -9.70
CA LYS A 186 -31.77 -3.30 -8.49
C LYS A 186 -31.06 -2.50 -7.38
N ASN A 187 -29.78 -2.80 -7.17
CA ASN A 187 -28.94 -2.08 -6.20
C ASN A 187 -28.82 -0.59 -6.57
N ILE A 188 -28.52 -0.32 -7.85
CA ILE A 188 -28.42 1.04 -8.39
C ILE A 188 -29.76 1.77 -8.26
N GLY A 189 -30.88 1.08 -8.58
CA GLY A 189 -32.22 1.63 -8.48
C GLY A 189 -32.60 2.07 -7.09
N GLY A 190 -32.22 1.29 -6.07
CA GLY A 190 -32.42 1.65 -4.67
C GLY A 190 -31.63 2.89 -4.27
N LEU A 191 -30.41 3.10 -4.80
CA LEU A 191 -29.55 4.25 -4.47
C LEU A 191 -30.12 5.61 -4.92
N ARG A 192 -31.17 5.65 -5.75
CA ARG A 192 -31.94 6.89 -6.02
C ARG A 192 -32.55 7.51 -4.77
N ASN A 193 -32.75 6.70 -3.72
CA ASN A 193 -33.23 7.17 -2.43
C ASN A 193 -32.13 7.71 -1.50
N TYR A 194 -30.85 7.60 -1.92
CA TYR A 194 -29.70 8.11 -1.17
C TYR A 194 -29.24 9.45 -1.75
N ALA A 195 -29.62 10.56 -1.10
CA ALA A 195 -29.43 11.91 -1.61
C ALA A 195 -27.99 12.22 -2.11
N PRO A 196 -26.88 11.84 -1.40
CA PRO A 196 -25.52 12.16 -1.85
C PRO A 196 -25.10 11.50 -3.16
N ALA A 197 -25.81 10.48 -3.65
CA ALA A 197 -25.46 9.73 -4.87
C ALA A 197 -26.63 9.54 -5.84
N ARG A 198 -27.79 10.15 -5.55
CA ARG A 198 -29.02 10.03 -6.34
C ARG A 198 -28.80 10.30 -7.84
N GLU A 199 -28.19 11.43 -8.16
CA GLU A 199 -27.99 11.87 -9.54
C GLU A 199 -27.11 10.88 -10.32
N TYR A 200 -26.06 10.37 -9.71
CA TYR A 200 -25.17 9.39 -10.33
C TYR A 200 -25.87 8.05 -10.56
N ALA A 201 -26.67 7.59 -9.59
CA ALA A 201 -27.45 6.37 -9.72
C ALA A 201 -28.50 6.51 -10.83
N GLN A 202 -29.19 7.65 -10.90
CA GLN A 202 -30.17 7.93 -11.95
C GLN A 202 -29.50 7.96 -13.32
N GLN A 203 -28.38 8.66 -13.47
CA GLN A 203 -27.63 8.72 -14.75
C GLN A 203 -27.20 7.34 -15.24
N ILE A 204 -26.72 6.45 -14.34
CA ILE A 204 -26.33 5.09 -14.70
C ILE A 204 -27.52 4.31 -15.27
N LEU A 205 -28.68 4.44 -14.67
CA LEU A 205 -29.89 3.74 -15.12
C LEU A 205 -30.40 4.29 -16.45
N ASP A 206 -30.54 5.60 -16.59
CA ASP A 206 -31.06 6.26 -17.79
C ASP A 206 -30.17 6.00 -19.00
N SER A 207 -28.86 6.00 -18.82
CA SER A 207 -27.88 5.74 -19.86
C SER A 207 -27.53 4.26 -20.02
N ASN A 208 -28.15 3.35 -19.26
CA ASN A 208 -27.87 1.91 -19.26
C ASN A 208 -26.40 1.54 -19.05
N MET A 209 -25.63 2.35 -18.28
CA MET A 209 -24.19 2.17 -18.09
C MET A 209 -23.84 0.89 -17.32
N TYR A 210 -24.81 0.27 -16.67
CA TYR A 210 -24.64 -1.00 -15.96
C TYR A 210 -24.62 -2.22 -16.88
N LYS A 211 -25.15 -2.10 -18.12
CA LYS A 211 -25.18 -3.22 -19.07
C LYS A 211 -23.77 -3.59 -19.51
N GLY A 212 -23.48 -4.87 -19.53
CA GLY A 212 -22.19 -5.39 -19.94
C GLY A 212 -21.13 -5.40 -18.83
N ILE A 213 -21.49 -5.04 -17.58
CA ILE A 213 -20.57 -5.07 -16.43
C ILE A 213 -20.01 -6.49 -16.20
N GLU A 214 -20.78 -7.52 -16.53
CA GLU A 214 -20.39 -8.93 -16.42
C GLU A 214 -19.20 -9.31 -17.33
N LYS A 215 -18.89 -8.49 -18.33
CA LYS A 215 -17.77 -8.68 -19.27
C LYS A 215 -16.52 -7.88 -18.86
N THR A 216 -16.59 -7.17 -17.76
CA THR A 216 -15.51 -6.30 -17.30
C THR A 216 -14.68 -6.94 -16.18
N ARG A 217 -13.56 -6.28 -15.83
CA ARG A 217 -12.72 -6.69 -14.71
C ARG A 217 -13.41 -6.69 -13.34
N TYR A 218 -14.60 -6.14 -13.23
CA TYR A 218 -15.37 -6.04 -11.99
C TYR A 218 -16.25 -7.27 -11.73
N CYS A 219 -16.34 -8.20 -12.67
CA CYS A 219 -17.05 -9.46 -12.56
C CYS A 219 -16.09 -10.63 -12.78
N ASN A 220 -15.92 -11.50 -11.77
CA ASN A 220 -15.04 -12.66 -11.88
C ASN A 220 -15.39 -13.72 -10.82
N ASP A 221 -16.19 -14.72 -11.20
CA ASP A 221 -16.60 -15.80 -10.29
C ASP A 221 -15.40 -16.60 -9.72
N LYS A 222 -14.30 -16.72 -10.48
CA LYS A 222 -13.10 -17.45 -10.05
C LYS A 222 -12.31 -16.74 -8.93
N ALA A 223 -12.53 -15.44 -8.74
CA ALA A 223 -11.90 -14.65 -7.70
C ALA A 223 -12.75 -14.53 -6.42
N ILE A 224 -13.84 -15.29 -6.34
CA ILE A 224 -14.77 -15.32 -5.21
C ILE A 224 -14.70 -16.70 -4.58
N THR A 225 -14.39 -16.75 -3.29
CA THR A 225 -14.44 -17.99 -2.49
C THR A 225 -15.84 -18.19 -1.91
N ASP A 226 -16.25 -17.33 -0.98
CA ASP A 226 -17.52 -17.45 -0.25
C ASP A 226 -18.46 -16.29 -0.55
N HIS A 227 -17.93 -15.05 -0.58
CA HIS A 227 -18.69 -13.83 -0.74
C HIS A 227 -18.02 -12.89 -1.74
N TYR A 228 -18.84 -12.20 -2.54
CA TYR A 228 -18.36 -11.12 -3.42
C TYR A 228 -18.06 -9.83 -2.62
N ALA A 229 -17.59 -8.82 -3.31
CA ALA A 229 -17.18 -7.53 -2.73
C ALA A 229 -18.27 -6.86 -1.87
N ILE A 230 -17.84 -5.97 -0.98
CA ILE A 230 -18.73 -5.12 -0.17
C ILE A 230 -19.33 -4.04 -1.07
N ILE A 231 -20.65 -4.11 -1.28
CA ILE A 231 -21.42 -3.16 -2.10
C ILE A 231 -22.68 -2.70 -1.37
N PRO A 232 -23.25 -1.54 -1.70
CA PRO A 232 -24.57 -1.15 -1.18
C PRO A 232 -25.67 -2.06 -1.75
N THR A 233 -26.62 -2.40 -0.90
CA THR A 233 -27.79 -3.21 -1.29
C THR A 233 -28.86 -2.40 -1.99
N GLY A 234 -28.86 -1.08 -1.84
CA GLY A 234 -29.94 -0.18 -2.27
C GLY A 234 -31.16 -0.19 -1.34
N GLN A 235 -31.00 -0.70 -0.10
CA GLN A 235 -32.07 -0.83 0.90
C GLN A 235 -31.58 -0.24 2.25
N GLY A 236 -32.43 -0.28 3.28
CA GLY A 236 -32.08 0.06 4.66
C GLY A 236 -31.99 1.56 4.98
N PHE A 237 -32.34 2.44 4.06
CA PHE A 237 -32.16 3.91 4.21
C PHE A 237 -32.84 4.54 5.42
N GLY A 238 -33.94 3.97 5.92
CA GLY A 238 -34.59 4.43 7.15
C GLY A 238 -33.69 4.39 8.39
N SER A 239 -32.64 3.57 8.35
CA SER A 239 -31.68 3.46 9.46
C SER A 239 -30.52 4.46 9.37
N LEU A 240 -30.35 5.19 8.26
CA LEU A 240 -29.18 6.07 8.06
C LEU A 240 -29.07 7.19 9.10
N SER A 241 -30.19 7.80 9.49
CA SER A 241 -30.21 8.89 10.47
C SER A 241 -29.82 8.45 11.88
N SER A 242 -29.96 7.15 12.20
CA SER A 242 -29.58 6.59 13.49
C SER A 242 -28.11 6.21 13.59
N LEU A 243 -27.38 6.23 12.47
CA LEU A 243 -25.97 5.88 12.41
C LEU A 243 -25.07 7.02 12.90
N SER A 244 -23.91 6.64 13.46
CA SER A 244 -22.85 7.61 13.75
C SER A 244 -22.39 8.34 12.48
N SER A 245 -21.90 9.58 12.61
CA SER A 245 -21.34 10.34 11.46
C SER A 245 -20.25 9.56 10.72
N THR A 246 -19.40 8.81 11.44
CA THR A 246 -18.35 7.98 10.83
C THR A 246 -18.96 6.82 10.05
N ALA A 247 -20.02 6.18 10.54
CA ALA A 247 -20.71 5.11 9.84
C ALA A 247 -21.40 5.61 8.56
N GLN A 248 -22.03 6.78 8.62
CA GLN A 248 -22.63 7.43 7.44
C GLN A 248 -21.58 7.74 6.36
N LYS A 249 -20.42 8.29 6.75
CA LYS A 249 -19.30 8.54 5.84
C LYS A 249 -18.70 7.26 5.28
N THR A 250 -18.61 6.21 6.09
CA THR A 250 -18.16 4.88 5.62
C THR A 250 -19.12 4.31 4.60
N TYR A 251 -20.42 4.45 4.80
CA TYR A 251 -21.42 4.07 3.81
C TYR A 251 -21.25 4.87 2.51
N GLU A 252 -21.04 6.18 2.59
CA GLU A 252 -20.84 7.01 1.39
C GLU A 252 -19.63 6.57 0.57
N ILE A 253 -18.49 6.28 1.19
CA ILE A 253 -17.31 5.82 0.41
C ILE A 253 -17.55 4.47 -0.26
N ILE A 254 -18.32 3.58 0.35
CA ILE A 254 -18.72 2.30 -0.27
C ILE A 254 -19.62 2.55 -1.49
N VAL A 255 -20.64 3.41 -1.34
CA VAL A 255 -21.56 3.77 -2.42
C VAL A 255 -20.80 4.41 -3.59
N ARG A 256 -19.92 5.36 -3.31
CA ARG A 256 -19.14 6.06 -4.33
C ARG A 256 -18.18 5.13 -5.08
N ARG A 257 -17.51 4.23 -4.37
CA ARG A 257 -16.67 3.20 -4.99
C ARG A 257 -17.49 2.27 -5.88
N PHE A 258 -18.68 1.87 -5.43
CA PHE A 258 -19.60 1.01 -6.19
C PHE A 258 -20.10 1.71 -7.45
N LEU A 259 -20.57 2.93 -7.37
CA LEU A 259 -21.07 3.64 -8.54
C LEU A 259 -19.96 3.99 -9.53
N SER A 260 -18.74 4.18 -9.07
CA SER A 260 -17.59 4.50 -9.92
C SER A 260 -17.30 3.46 -11.00
N ILE A 261 -17.58 2.16 -10.75
CA ILE A 261 -17.25 1.09 -11.71
C ILE A 261 -18.11 1.12 -12.98
N PHE A 262 -19.22 1.85 -12.96
CA PHE A 262 -20.13 2.01 -14.11
C PHE A 262 -19.76 3.20 -14.98
N TYR A 263 -18.90 4.10 -14.51
CA TYR A 263 -18.45 5.26 -15.26
C TYR A 263 -17.20 4.94 -16.09
N PRO A 264 -16.96 5.68 -17.18
CA PRO A 264 -15.76 5.51 -17.97
C PRO A 264 -14.49 5.80 -17.15
N ALA A 265 -13.38 5.28 -17.63
CA ALA A 265 -12.07 5.59 -17.07
C ALA A 265 -11.78 7.10 -17.14
N ALA A 266 -11.05 7.61 -16.15
CA ALA A 266 -10.48 8.94 -16.23
C ALA A 266 -9.40 8.98 -17.32
N ILE A 267 -9.40 10.04 -18.11
CA ILE A 267 -8.49 10.22 -19.23
C ILE A 267 -7.54 11.37 -18.92
N TYR A 268 -6.26 11.07 -19.03
CA TYR A 268 -5.18 12.06 -18.92
C TYR A 268 -4.42 12.14 -20.24
N GLN A 269 -3.93 13.31 -20.56
CA GLN A 269 -2.90 13.47 -21.55
C GLN A 269 -1.57 13.65 -20.84
N LYS A 270 -0.63 12.76 -21.08
CA LYS A 270 0.76 12.85 -20.63
C LYS A 270 1.58 13.42 -21.79
N VAL A 271 2.25 14.55 -21.55
CA VAL A 271 3.21 15.17 -22.46
C VAL A 271 4.58 15.05 -21.84
N SER A 272 5.51 14.39 -22.52
CA SER A 272 6.89 14.25 -22.07
C SER A 272 7.81 14.90 -23.13
N ILE A 273 8.71 15.75 -22.67
CA ILE A 273 9.65 16.48 -23.51
C ILE A 273 11.06 16.14 -23.04
N THR A 274 11.92 15.81 -23.97
CA THR A 274 13.35 15.67 -23.77
C THR A 274 14.04 16.73 -24.59
N SER A 275 14.75 17.64 -23.94
CA SER A 275 15.54 18.69 -24.56
C SER A 275 17.02 18.39 -24.42
N VAL A 276 17.83 18.90 -25.32
CA VAL A 276 19.30 18.80 -25.27
C VAL A 276 19.90 20.20 -25.29
N VAL A 277 20.77 20.46 -24.33
CA VAL A 277 21.61 21.64 -24.22
C VAL A 277 23.03 21.18 -24.02
N LYS A 278 23.97 21.51 -24.92
CA LYS A 278 25.40 21.12 -24.81
C LYS A 278 25.61 19.64 -24.51
N ASP A 279 24.94 18.76 -25.22
CA ASP A 279 24.97 17.29 -25.07
C ASP A 279 24.31 16.75 -23.78
N GLU A 280 23.83 17.62 -22.91
CA GLU A 280 23.12 17.22 -21.69
C GLU A 280 21.60 17.22 -21.89
N GLN A 281 20.92 16.23 -21.31
CA GLN A 281 19.48 16.05 -21.50
C GLN A 281 18.67 16.58 -20.32
N LEU A 282 17.61 17.32 -20.64
CA LEU A 282 16.63 17.81 -19.66
C LEU A 282 15.25 17.25 -19.99
N TYR A 283 14.57 16.73 -18.99
CA TYR A 283 13.30 16.02 -19.09
C TYR A 283 12.20 16.80 -18.36
N ALA A 284 11.10 17.03 -19.04
CA ALA A 284 9.88 17.53 -18.43
C ALA A 284 8.71 16.58 -18.74
N THR A 285 7.85 16.37 -17.76
CA THR A 285 6.64 15.57 -17.93
C THR A 285 5.46 16.26 -17.29
N PHE A 286 4.38 16.39 -18.07
CA PHE A 286 3.13 17.03 -17.67
C PHE A 286 1.99 16.05 -17.79
N LYS A 287 1.07 16.07 -16.81
CA LYS A 287 -0.12 15.24 -16.83
C LYS A 287 -1.35 16.12 -16.62
N VAL A 288 -2.26 16.08 -17.57
CA VAL A 288 -3.45 16.92 -17.59
C VAL A 288 -4.69 16.11 -17.73
N PHE A 289 -5.72 16.51 -17.03
CA PHE A 289 -7.05 15.96 -17.20
C PHE A 289 -7.63 16.31 -18.58
N VAL A 290 -8.08 15.27 -19.29
CA VAL A 290 -8.90 15.40 -20.50
C VAL A 290 -10.37 15.11 -20.19
N ASP A 291 -10.61 14.07 -19.37
CA ASP A 291 -11.96 13.69 -18.93
C ASP A 291 -11.85 13.08 -17.51
N GLU A 292 -12.63 13.63 -16.59
CA GLU A 292 -12.68 13.14 -15.21
C GLU A 292 -13.24 11.71 -15.09
N GLY A 293 -14.07 11.29 -16.03
CA GLY A 293 -14.70 9.97 -16.01
C GLY A 293 -15.35 9.66 -14.66
N TYR A 294 -14.94 8.54 -14.05
CA TYR A 294 -15.45 8.11 -12.74
C TYR A 294 -15.02 9.01 -11.57
N LEU A 295 -14.00 9.83 -11.73
CA LEU A 295 -13.46 10.65 -10.60
C LEU A 295 -14.50 11.63 -10.07
N LYS A 296 -15.40 12.13 -10.93
CA LYS A 296 -16.53 12.98 -10.50
C LYS A 296 -17.45 12.29 -9.49
N VAL A 297 -17.63 10.96 -9.62
CA VAL A 297 -18.43 10.13 -8.73
C VAL A 297 -17.65 9.75 -7.47
N ALA A 298 -16.34 9.52 -7.60
CA ALA A 298 -15.49 9.08 -6.51
C ALA A 298 -15.23 10.17 -5.43
N LYS A 299 -15.50 11.45 -5.73
CA LYS A 299 -15.36 12.57 -4.78
C LYS A 299 -16.36 12.44 -3.62
N ASN A 300 -15.86 12.39 -2.38
CA ASN A 300 -16.69 12.32 -1.20
C ASN A 300 -17.29 13.70 -0.85
N SER A 301 -18.50 13.74 -0.28
CA SER A 301 -19.16 14.97 0.15
C SER A 301 -18.45 15.68 1.32
N PHE A 302 -17.68 14.95 2.13
CA PHE A 302 -17.01 15.40 3.34
C PHE A 302 -15.49 15.56 3.21
N GLY A 303 -14.90 15.22 2.07
CA GLY A 303 -13.45 15.38 1.80
C GLY A 303 -13.12 16.82 1.43
N ARG A 304 -12.09 17.44 2.05
CA ARG A 304 -11.42 18.58 1.43
C ARG A 304 -10.88 18.09 0.09
N ASN A 305 -11.05 18.86 -0.99
CA ASN A 305 -10.71 18.55 -2.39
C ASN A 305 -9.23 18.21 -2.68
N LYS A 306 -8.56 17.48 -1.81
CA LYS A 306 -7.32 16.81 -2.15
C LYS A 306 -7.70 15.49 -2.81
N MET A 307 -7.67 15.47 -4.13
CA MET A 307 -7.72 14.23 -4.92
C MET A 307 -6.77 13.23 -4.28
N ALA A 308 -7.25 11.97 -4.19
CA ALA A 308 -6.53 10.91 -3.51
C ALA A 308 -5.09 10.79 -4.03
N ASP A 309 -4.16 11.24 -3.20
CA ASP A 309 -2.71 11.18 -3.37
C ASP A 309 -2.21 9.71 -3.24
N THR A 310 -2.74 8.80 -4.05
CA THR A 310 -2.28 7.40 -4.03
C THR A 310 -1.21 7.09 -5.06
N ASP A 311 -0.93 8.00 -6.00
CA ASP A 311 0.09 7.82 -7.02
C ASP A 311 0.81 9.14 -7.31
N LYS A 312 1.42 9.76 -6.28
CA LYS A 312 2.44 10.77 -6.55
C LYS A 312 3.73 10.06 -6.96
N ASN A 313 3.88 9.80 -8.24
CA ASN A 313 5.20 9.86 -8.84
C ASN A 313 5.66 11.31 -8.69
N GLN A 314 6.72 11.55 -7.92
CA GLN A 314 7.23 12.88 -7.58
C GLN A 314 7.69 13.70 -8.82
N ASP A 315 7.65 13.09 -10.01
CA ASP A 315 8.18 13.65 -11.26
C ASP A 315 7.09 14.22 -12.19
N ASP A 316 5.80 14.03 -11.91
CA ASP A 316 4.72 14.58 -12.75
C ASP A 316 4.28 15.94 -12.19
N GLN A 317 4.44 17.03 -12.95
CA GLN A 317 3.85 18.33 -12.61
C GLN A 317 2.31 18.19 -12.78
N GLU A 318 1.61 17.90 -11.69
CA GLU A 318 0.14 17.88 -11.66
C GLU A 318 -0.39 19.32 -11.70
N ASN A 319 -1.29 19.62 -12.63
CA ASN A 319 -1.96 20.91 -12.86
C ASN A 319 -1.16 21.94 -13.70
N ALA A 320 -0.52 21.49 -14.77
CA ALA A 320 -0.08 22.44 -15.78
C ALA A 320 -1.30 23.20 -16.34
N ASP A 321 -1.20 24.51 -16.47
CA ASP A 321 -2.22 25.36 -17.06
C ASP A 321 -2.56 24.85 -18.48
N THR A 322 -3.83 24.89 -18.84
CA THR A 322 -4.28 24.44 -20.16
C THR A 322 -3.57 25.19 -21.29
N SER A 323 -3.21 26.47 -21.07
CA SER A 323 -2.46 27.30 -22.01
C SER A 323 -1.01 26.84 -22.22
N LEU A 324 -0.32 26.42 -21.12
CA LEU A 324 1.01 25.83 -21.23
C LEU A 324 0.97 24.55 -22.07
N ILE A 325 -0.06 23.71 -21.88
CA ILE A 325 -0.18 22.46 -22.63
C ILE A 325 -0.44 22.71 -24.12
N GLU A 326 -1.20 23.73 -24.48
CA GLU A 326 -1.37 24.10 -25.86
C GLU A 326 -0.04 24.56 -26.47
N SER A 327 0.75 25.34 -25.74
CA SER A 327 2.09 25.72 -26.14
C SER A 327 3.02 24.52 -26.30
N LEU A 328 2.97 23.55 -25.36
CA LEU A 328 3.74 22.31 -25.43
C LEU A 328 3.30 21.39 -26.59
N LYS A 329 2.04 21.49 -27.05
CA LYS A 329 1.56 20.74 -28.23
C LYS A 329 2.23 21.17 -29.52
N SER A 330 2.75 22.41 -29.61
CA SER A 330 3.45 22.91 -30.78
C SER A 330 4.86 22.35 -30.93
N LEU A 331 5.49 21.91 -29.84
CA LEU A 331 6.86 21.37 -29.84
C LEU A 331 6.94 20.04 -30.59
N LYS A 332 7.94 19.94 -31.46
CA LYS A 332 8.28 18.72 -32.21
C LYS A 332 9.78 18.44 -32.06
N LYS A 333 10.21 17.27 -32.46
CA LYS A 333 11.65 16.97 -32.60
C LYS A 333 12.31 18.03 -33.49
N GLY A 334 13.39 18.61 -33.01
CA GLY A 334 14.12 19.71 -33.70
C GLY A 334 13.62 21.13 -33.39
N SER A 335 12.52 21.29 -32.62
CA SER A 335 12.08 22.62 -32.19
C SER A 335 13.12 23.28 -31.31
N PRO A 336 13.43 24.57 -31.48
CA PRO A 336 14.28 25.32 -30.57
C PRO A 336 13.57 25.45 -29.20
N ILE A 337 14.34 25.49 -28.15
CA ILE A 337 13.88 25.73 -26.78
C ILE A 337 14.95 26.53 -26.04
N SER A 338 14.55 27.54 -25.29
CA SER A 338 15.45 28.40 -24.54
C SER A 338 15.30 28.17 -23.05
N PHE A 339 16.42 28.11 -22.33
CA PHE A 339 16.46 27.98 -20.87
C PHE A 339 16.95 29.26 -20.24
N LYS A 340 16.10 29.87 -19.40
CA LYS A 340 16.40 31.14 -18.73
C LYS A 340 17.43 31.02 -17.63
N GLU A 341 17.37 29.88 -16.90
CA GLU A 341 18.22 29.62 -15.74
C GLU A 341 18.33 28.12 -15.44
N PHE A 342 19.37 27.77 -14.70
CA PHE A 342 19.57 26.44 -14.14
C PHE A 342 19.79 26.54 -12.64
N ASN A 343 19.08 25.72 -11.87
CA ASN A 343 19.12 25.74 -10.41
C ASN A 343 19.38 24.34 -9.84
N ILE A 344 19.96 24.27 -8.65
CA ILE A 344 20.17 23.02 -7.93
C ILE A 344 19.02 22.83 -6.96
N LYS A 345 18.28 21.75 -7.12
CA LYS A 345 17.27 21.27 -6.17
C LYS A 345 17.90 20.24 -5.24
N GLU A 346 18.08 20.61 -3.98
CA GLU A 346 18.59 19.72 -2.96
C GLU A 346 17.49 18.78 -2.49
N GLY A 347 17.84 17.52 -2.27
CA GLY A 347 16.98 16.50 -1.72
C GLY A 347 17.74 15.57 -0.80
N GLU A 348 17.02 14.77 -0.03
CA GLU A 348 17.58 13.77 0.87
C GLU A 348 16.73 12.49 0.76
N THR A 349 17.37 11.34 0.73
CA THR A 349 16.67 10.06 0.79
C THR A 349 15.90 9.93 2.11
N SER A 350 14.75 9.33 2.09
CA SER A 350 13.93 9.10 3.28
C SER A 350 13.77 7.60 3.55
N PRO A 351 13.71 7.20 4.82
CA PRO A 351 13.44 5.81 5.16
C PRO A 351 12.02 5.40 4.73
N PRO A 352 11.74 4.10 4.64
CA PRO A 352 10.40 3.63 4.38
C PRO A 352 9.45 4.07 5.49
N LYS A 353 8.20 4.31 5.15
CA LYS A 353 7.18 4.74 6.13
C LYS A 353 6.86 3.60 7.10
N ARG A 354 6.64 3.93 8.38
CA ARG A 354 6.08 2.99 9.35
C ARG A 354 4.73 2.50 8.89
N TYR A 355 4.39 1.28 9.27
CA TYR A 355 3.02 0.80 9.09
C TYR A 355 2.05 1.61 9.95
N ASN A 356 0.87 1.84 9.43
CA ASN A 356 -0.31 2.19 10.20
C ASN A 356 -1.28 0.99 10.24
N SER A 357 -2.32 1.08 11.06
CA SER A 357 -3.25 -0.03 11.26
C SER A 357 -3.94 -0.50 9.96
N GLY A 358 -4.17 0.40 9.00
CA GLY A 358 -4.72 0.02 7.69
C GLY A 358 -3.67 -0.57 6.76
N SER A 359 -2.49 0.05 6.64
CA SER A 359 -1.44 -0.42 5.73
C SER A 359 -0.86 -1.78 6.13
N ILE A 360 -0.83 -2.11 7.43
CA ILE A 360 -0.41 -3.46 7.87
C ILE A 360 -1.42 -4.53 7.47
N ILE A 361 -2.72 -4.23 7.50
CA ILE A 361 -3.77 -5.15 7.03
C ILE A 361 -3.57 -5.46 5.54
N LEU A 362 -3.33 -4.44 4.72
CA LEU A 362 -3.00 -4.65 3.30
C LEU A 362 -1.69 -5.42 3.10
N ALA A 363 -0.68 -5.15 3.93
CA ALA A 363 0.57 -5.90 3.88
C ALA A 363 0.37 -7.38 4.26
N MET A 364 -0.52 -7.69 5.19
CA MET A 364 -0.91 -9.07 5.52
C MET A 364 -1.63 -9.74 4.35
N GLU A 365 -2.54 -9.05 3.69
CA GLU A 365 -3.25 -9.54 2.49
C GLU A 365 -2.28 -9.80 1.33
N ASN A 366 -1.27 -8.96 1.16
CA ASN A 366 -0.28 -9.05 0.10
C ASN A 366 1.03 -9.73 0.54
N ALA A 367 1.03 -10.45 1.68
CA ALA A 367 2.25 -11.04 2.24
C ALA A 367 2.94 -12.06 1.31
N GLY A 368 2.24 -12.58 0.32
CA GLY A 368 2.83 -13.41 -0.74
C GLY A 368 3.98 -12.72 -1.48
N GLN A 369 3.97 -11.40 -1.60
CA GLN A 369 5.05 -10.65 -2.23
C GLN A 369 6.40 -10.74 -1.48
N LEU A 370 6.38 -11.13 -0.20
CA LEU A 370 7.56 -11.33 0.64
C LEU A 370 8.16 -12.73 0.51
N ILE A 371 7.54 -13.62 -0.27
CA ILE A 371 7.96 -15.01 -0.48
C ILE A 371 8.73 -15.10 -1.80
N GLU A 372 9.95 -15.60 -1.76
CA GLU A 372 10.78 -15.81 -2.95
C GLU A 372 10.34 -17.05 -3.75
N ASP A 373 9.94 -18.10 -3.07
CA ASP A 373 9.44 -19.35 -3.67
C ASP A 373 8.10 -19.09 -4.40
N GLU A 374 8.09 -19.30 -5.73
CA GLU A 374 6.93 -19.01 -6.57
C GLU A 374 5.72 -19.91 -6.25
N GLU A 375 5.94 -21.16 -5.89
CA GLU A 375 4.87 -22.11 -5.58
C GLU A 375 4.20 -21.74 -4.25
N LEU A 376 4.99 -21.42 -3.22
CA LEU A 376 4.48 -20.94 -1.94
C LEU A 376 3.83 -19.55 -2.07
N ARG A 377 4.38 -18.69 -2.93
CA ARG A 377 3.77 -17.40 -3.25
C ARG A 377 2.39 -17.56 -3.87
N ALA A 378 2.28 -18.49 -4.83
CA ALA A 378 0.99 -18.78 -5.48
C ALA A 378 -0.06 -19.28 -4.50
N GLN A 379 0.34 -20.07 -3.48
CA GLN A 379 -0.56 -20.64 -2.47
C GLN A 379 -1.30 -19.58 -1.64
N ILE A 380 -0.66 -18.46 -1.32
CA ILE A 380 -1.29 -17.36 -0.54
C ILE A 380 -1.59 -16.14 -1.39
N LYS A 381 -1.51 -16.27 -2.73
CA LYS A 381 -1.90 -15.20 -3.64
C LYS A 381 -3.40 -14.95 -3.53
N GLY A 382 -3.75 -13.73 -3.14
CA GLY A 382 -5.15 -13.30 -2.98
C GLY A 382 -5.76 -13.56 -1.60
N SER A 383 -5.17 -14.45 -0.76
CA SER A 383 -5.61 -14.64 0.63
C SER A 383 -4.65 -14.04 1.65
N GLY A 384 -3.35 -14.01 1.35
CA GLY A 384 -2.31 -13.49 2.24
C GLY A 384 -2.11 -14.33 3.51
N ILE A 385 -1.71 -13.69 4.60
CA ILE A 385 -1.61 -14.27 5.94
C ILE A 385 -2.76 -13.78 6.82
N GLY A 386 -3.39 -14.72 7.51
CA GLY A 386 -4.64 -14.49 8.21
C GLY A 386 -5.81 -14.26 7.24
N THR A 387 -7.01 -14.54 7.69
CA THR A 387 -8.24 -14.31 6.92
C THR A 387 -8.76 -12.90 7.15
N SER A 388 -9.66 -12.41 6.29
CA SER A 388 -10.38 -11.15 6.49
C SER A 388 -11.01 -11.06 7.89
N ALA A 389 -11.52 -12.18 8.43
CA ALA A 389 -12.13 -12.26 9.75
C ALA A 389 -11.13 -12.09 10.91
N THR A 390 -9.85 -12.45 10.72
CA THR A 390 -8.89 -12.60 11.83
C THR A 390 -7.79 -11.53 11.85
N ARG A 391 -7.54 -10.81 10.76
CA ARG A 391 -6.43 -9.83 10.68
C ARG A 391 -6.54 -8.72 11.74
N ALA A 392 -7.73 -8.15 11.91
CA ALA A 392 -7.96 -7.11 12.94
C ALA A 392 -7.73 -7.64 14.36
N GLU A 393 -8.20 -8.85 14.66
CA GLU A 393 -8.01 -9.48 15.96
C GLU A 393 -6.54 -9.80 16.26
N ILE A 394 -5.75 -10.16 15.25
CA ILE A 394 -4.31 -10.35 15.38
C ILE A 394 -3.62 -9.03 15.82
N LEU A 395 -3.96 -7.90 15.23
CA LEU A 395 -3.41 -6.60 15.64
C LEU A 395 -3.83 -6.23 17.05
N LYS A 396 -5.10 -6.46 17.41
CA LYS A 396 -5.60 -6.26 18.76
C LYS A 396 -4.84 -7.11 19.77
N LYS A 397 -4.58 -8.37 19.44
CA LYS A 397 -3.81 -9.29 20.30
C LYS A 397 -2.35 -8.86 20.46
N LEU A 398 -1.70 -8.38 19.40
CA LEU A 398 -0.34 -7.81 19.49
C LEU A 398 -0.28 -6.59 20.39
N ASN A 399 -1.27 -5.70 20.34
CA ASN A 399 -1.39 -4.56 21.26
C ASN A 399 -1.66 -5.04 22.71
N SER A 400 -2.59 -5.97 22.92
CA SER A 400 -2.93 -6.50 24.26
C SER A 400 -1.75 -7.22 24.91
N ASN A 401 -0.93 -7.90 24.11
CA ASN A 401 0.31 -8.52 24.58
C ASN A 401 1.43 -7.49 24.79
N GLN A 402 1.19 -6.22 24.52
CA GLN A 402 2.20 -5.14 24.58
C GLN A 402 3.42 -5.39 23.67
N TYR A 403 3.25 -6.10 22.55
CA TYR A 403 4.34 -6.33 21.58
C TYR A 403 4.46 -5.19 20.59
N ILE A 404 3.34 -4.53 20.31
CA ILE A 404 3.29 -3.31 19.49
C ILE A 404 2.51 -2.23 20.25
N PHE A 405 2.77 -1.00 19.85
CA PHE A 405 1.99 0.16 20.27
C PHE A 405 1.35 0.80 19.02
N THR A 406 0.06 1.05 19.09
CA THR A 406 -0.68 1.77 18.04
C THR A 406 -1.09 3.14 18.57
N ASN A 407 -0.58 4.19 17.94
CA ASN A 407 -0.97 5.56 18.27
C ASN A 407 -2.43 5.81 17.85
N THR A 408 -3.28 6.14 18.79
CA THR A 408 -4.73 6.29 18.57
C THR A 408 -5.10 7.44 17.63
N LYS A 409 -4.29 8.51 17.55
CA LYS A 409 -4.55 9.68 16.70
C LYS A 409 -4.08 9.50 15.26
N THR A 410 -2.93 8.85 15.08
CA THR A 410 -2.29 8.69 13.76
C THR A 410 -2.48 7.30 13.18
N GLN A 411 -2.85 6.32 14.01
CA GLN A 411 -2.89 4.89 13.70
C GLN A 411 -1.52 4.29 13.34
N ILE A 412 -0.43 5.00 13.58
CA ILE A 412 0.94 4.50 13.35
C ILE A 412 1.26 3.41 14.37
N ILE A 413 1.88 2.34 13.88
CA ILE A 413 2.28 1.18 14.66
C ILE A 413 3.80 1.20 14.83
N THR A 414 4.26 1.02 16.06
CA THR A 414 5.65 0.81 16.43
C THR A 414 5.79 -0.44 17.29
N PRO A 415 6.93 -1.14 17.27
CA PRO A 415 7.18 -2.18 18.25
C PRO A 415 7.40 -1.54 19.63
N THR A 416 7.16 -2.31 20.68
CA THR A 416 7.61 -1.97 22.04
C THR A 416 8.95 -2.66 22.31
N LEU A 417 9.61 -2.30 23.40
CA LEU A 417 10.82 -3.02 23.85
C LEU A 417 10.52 -4.52 24.05
N LEU A 418 9.41 -4.85 24.72
CA LEU A 418 9.00 -6.24 24.89
C LEU A 418 8.78 -6.92 23.52
N GLY A 419 8.14 -6.25 22.56
CA GLY A 419 7.91 -6.79 21.23
C GLY A 419 9.20 -7.11 20.48
N GLU A 420 10.21 -6.24 20.56
CA GLU A 420 11.51 -6.53 19.94
C GLU A 420 12.27 -7.63 20.67
N ILE A 421 12.20 -7.70 22.01
CA ILE A 421 12.75 -8.82 22.79
C ILE A 421 12.11 -10.15 22.37
N ILE A 422 10.80 -10.17 22.19
CA ILE A 422 10.10 -11.39 21.70
C ILE A 422 10.54 -11.73 20.27
N TYR A 423 10.71 -10.73 19.41
CA TYR A 423 11.26 -10.93 18.07
C TYR A 423 12.66 -11.58 18.15
N ASP A 424 13.58 -11.04 18.96
CA ASP A 424 14.93 -11.57 19.10
C ASP A 424 14.95 -13.01 19.65
N VAL A 425 14.09 -13.31 20.59
CA VAL A 425 13.90 -14.69 21.11
C VAL A 425 13.44 -15.62 20.01
N VAL A 426 12.47 -15.23 19.19
CA VAL A 426 11.94 -16.05 18.11
C VAL A 426 12.95 -16.21 16.97
N ASP A 427 13.66 -15.13 16.60
CA ASP A 427 14.69 -15.16 15.55
C ASP A 427 15.84 -16.11 15.91
N ASN A 428 16.20 -16.17 17.19
CA ASN A 428 17.25 -17.04 17.72
C ASN A 428 16.76 -18.42 18.20
N SER A 429 15.51 -18.81 17.91
CA SER A 429 14.94 -20.10 18.31
C SER A 429 14.07 -20.73 17.20
N ILE A 430 12.93 -20.17 16.87
CA ILE A 430 11.98 -20.67 15.84
C ILE A 430 11.78 -19.60 14.77
N LYS A 431 12.85 -19.22 14.11
CA LYS A 431 12.90 -18.12 13.12
C LYS A 431 11.82 -18.20 12.05
N GLN A 432 11.40 -19.41 11.66
CA GLN A 432 10.37 -19.62 10.65
C GLN A 432 9.03 -18.97 11.00
N LEU A 433 8.73 -18.75 12.29
CA LEU A 433 7.52 -18.05 12.72
C LEU A 433 7.48 -16.57 12.28
N LEU A 434 8.63 -15.98 11.99
CA LEU A 434 8.75 -14.58 11.57
C LEU A 434 8.46 -14.37 10.09
N ASN A 435 8.33 -15.45 9.29
CA ASN A 435 8.16 -15.38 7.84
C ASN A 435 6.81 -15.92 7.38
N PRO A 436 6.23 -15.37 6.30
CA PRO A 436 4.96 -15.84 5.76
C PRO A 436 5.03 -17.24 5.12
N GLU A 437 6.24 -17.68 4.72
CA GLU A 437 6.50 -18.99 4.11
C GLU A 437 5.98 -20.16 4.94
N LEU A 438 6.15 -20.10 6.26
CA LEU A 438 5.62 -21.13 7.16
C LEU A 438 4.10 -21.24 7.05
N THR A 439 3.42 -20.10 6.94
CA THR A 439 1.96 -20.08 6.77
C THR A 439 1.58 -20.65 5.41
N ALA A 440 2.23 -20.20 4.33
CA ALA A 440 2.00 -20.68 2.97
C ALA A 440 2.20 -22.18 2.85
N SER A 441 3.28 -22.72 3.44
CA SER A 441 3.58 -24.16 3.42
C SER A 441 2.51 -25.01 4.09
N TRP A 442 1.97 -24.57 5.24
CA TRP A 442 0.91 -25.29 5.92
C TRP A 442 -0.46 -25.17 5.24
N GLU A 443 -0.78 -24.02 4.66
CA GLU A 443 -1.99 -23.86 3.83
C GLU A 443 -1.92 -24.72 2.57
N LYS A 444 -0.77 -24.83 1.91
CA LYS A 444 -0.54 -25.76 0.80
C LYS A 444 -0.80 -27.22 1.20
N GLY A 445 -0.33 -27.60 2.39
CA GLY A 445 -0.62 -28.93 2.94
C GLY A 445 -2.12 -29.18 3.13
N LEU A 446 -2.90 -28.18 3.56
CA LEU A 446 -4.36 -28.29 3.66
C LEU A 446 -5.02 -28.41 2.28
N THR A 447 -4.52 -27.71 1.28
CA THR A 447 -4.98 -27.86 -0.12
C THR A 447 -4.78 -29.30 -0.60
N TYR A 448 -3.63 -29.91 -0.33
CA TYR A 448 -3.37 -31.30 -0.68
C TYR A 448 -4.32 -32.29 0.02
N VAL A 449 -4.72 -32.01 1.27
CA VAL A 449 -5.75 -32.80 1.94
C VAL A 449 -7.11 -32.65 1.25
N ALA A 450 -7.49 -31.42 0.90
CA ALA A 450 -8.76 -31.13 0.22
C ALA A 450 -8.84 -31.78 -1.18
N GLU A 451 -7.72 -31.83 -1.89
CA GLU A 451 -7.59 -32.47 -3.21
C GLU A 451 -7.45 -34.00 -3.13
N GLY A 452 -7.29 -34.57 -1.93
CA GLY A 452 -7.08 -35.99 -1.73
C GLY A 452 -5.66 -36.48 -2.08
N SER A 453 -4.71 -35.58 -2.31
CA SER A 453 -3.31 -35.92 -2.64
C SER A 453 -2.56 -36.47 -1.42
N ILE A 454 -2.95 -36.08 -0.22
CA ILE A 454 -2.50 -36.66 1.08
C ILE A 454 -3.69 -36.84 1.99
N THR A 455 -3.56 -37.74 2.96
CA THR A 455 -4.61 -37.96 3.98
C THR A 455 -4.51 -36.90 5.09
N ALA A 456 -5.62 -36.70 5.81
CA ALA A 456 -5.62 -35.85 7.01
C ALA A 456 -4.63 -36.36 8.08
N ASP A 457 -4.49 -37.67 8.22
CA ASP A 457 -3.57 -38.31 9.18
C ASP A 457 -2.10 -38.06 8.80
N GLU A 458 -1.74 -38.15 7.54
CA GLU A 458 -0.40 -37.81 7.06
C GLU A 458 -0.08 -36.32 7.30
N TYR A 459 -1.03 -35.42 7.03
CA TYR A 459 -0.87 -34.00 7.33
C TYR A 459 -0.64 -33.79 8.85
N MET A 460 -1.46 -34.40 9.69
CA MET A 460 -1.35 -34.28 11.16
C MET A 460 -0.06 -34.88 11.68
N GLN A 461 0.43 -35.99 11.11
CA GLN A 461 1.72 -36.59 11.46
C GLN A 461 2.88 -35.64 11.10
N LYS A 462 2.88 -35.03 9.89
CA LYS A 462 3.87 -34.03 9.47
C LYS A 462 3.86 -32.81 10.40
N LEU A 463 2.67 -32.30 10.75
CA LEU A 463 2.52 -31.17 11.66
C LEU A 463 3.03 -31.50 13.07
N SER A 464 2.65 -32.62 13.62
CA SER A 464 3.08 -33.08 14.96
C SER A 464 4.59 -33.31 15.00
N GLY A 465 5.14 -33.93 13.96
CA GLY A 465 6.59 -34.13 13.81
C GLY A 465 7.36 -32.80 13.73
N PHE A 466 6.86 -31.82 12.97
CA PHE A 466 7.45 -30.47 12.90
C PHE A 466 7.44 -29.80 14.28
N VAL A 467 6.29 -29.80 14.96
CA VAL A 467 6.15 -29.17 16.29
C VAL A 467 7.06 -29.86 17.31
N GLY A 468 7.12 -31.20 17.31
CA GLY A 468 7.97 -31.98 18.21
C GLY A 468 9.45 -31.65 18.02
N ARG A 469 9.97 -31.76 16.78
CA ARG A 469 11.37 -31.45 16.47
C ARG A 469 11.76 -30.03 16.88
N ARG A 470 10.92 -29.02 16.58
CA ARG A 470 11.21 -27.63 16.94
C ARG A 470 11.15 -27.37 18.44
N THR A 471 10.22 -28.02 19.15
CA THR A 471 10.12 -27.94 20.62
C THR A 471 11.36 -28.52 21.28
N LEU A 472 11.84 -29.69 20.83
CA LEU A 472 13.08 -30.30 21.34
C LEU A 472 14.29 -29.41 21.03
N ALA A 473 14.44 -28.97 19.80
CA ALA A 473 15.53 -28.06 19.43
C ALA A 473 15.61 -26.81 20.33
N VAL A 474 14.46 -26.18 20.65
CA VAL A 474 14.41 -25.04 21.58
C VAL A 474 14.91 -25.42 22.98
N LYS A 475 14.53 -26.60 23.49
CA LYS A 475 14.98 -27.07 24.81
C LYS A 475 16.51 -27.17 24.89
N ASP A 476 17.15 -27.60 23.82
CA ASP A 476 18.59 -27.85 23.76
C ASP A 476 19.44 -26.59 23.54
N LEU A 477 18.83 -25.45 23.08
CA LEU A 477 19.53 -24.18 22.89
C LEU A 477 20.23 -23.70 24.19
N ARG A 478 21.40 -23.11 24.04
CA ARG A 478 22.20 -22.52 25.15
C ARG A 478 22.53 -21.05 24.85
N ASN A 479 21.55 -20.27 24.38
CA ASN A 479 21.73 -18.92 23.84
C ASN A 479 21.24 -17.78 24.77
N GLN A 480 20.94 -18.08 26.05
CA GLN A 480 20.38 -17.05 26.95
C GLN A 480 21.32 -15.85 27.17
N ALA A 481 22.64 -16.08 27.29
CA ALA A 481 23.60 -15.00 27.44
C ALA A 481 23.69 -14.10 26.20
N GLN A 482 23.68 -14.72 25.00
CA GLN A 482 23.63 -14.00 23.72
C GLN A 482 22.36 -13.15 23.60
N LEU A 483 21.22 -13.68 24.02
CA LEU A 483 19.95 -12.94 24.01
C LEU A 483 19.98 -11.73 24.92
N VAL A 484 20.58 -11.82 26.11
CA VAL A 484 20.74 -10.67 27.01
C VAL A 484 21.58 -9.55 26.35
N THR A 485 22.61 -9.91 25.60
CA THR A 485 23.40 -8.95 24.83
C THR A 485 22.54 -8.25 23.78
N LEU A 486 21.73 -9.01 23.02
CA LEU A 486 20.78 -8.46 22.04
C LEU A 486 19.74 -7.56 22.71
N PHE A 487 19.21 -7.95 23.87
CA PHE A 487 18.26 -7.10 24.61
C PHE A 487 18.88 -5.78 25.02
N ASN A 488 20.14 -5.75 25.43
CA ASN A 488 20.86 -4.53 25.77
C ASN A 488 21.02 -3.62 24.54
N GLU A 489 21.35 -4.17 23.37
CA GLU A 489 21.44 -3.39 22.13
C GLU A 489 20.07 -2.84 21.73
N THR A 490 19.03 -3.66 21.78
CA THR A 490 17.66 -3.26 21.47
C THR A 490 17.16 -2.16 22.40
N ALA A 491 17.43 -2.29 23.72
CA ALA A 491 16.97 -1.34 24.73
C ALA A 491 17.53 0.08 24.56
N LYS A 492 18.70 0.24 23.91
CA LYS A 492 19.27 1.57 23.59
C LYS A 492 18.32 2.44 22.78
N ASN A 493 17.41 1.82 22.02
CA ASN A 493 16.43 2.51 21.17
C ASN A 493 15.16 2.95 21.91
N TYR A 494 15.03 2.61 23.20
CA TYR A 494 13.82 2.84 24.00
C TYR A 494 14.09 3.73 25.25
N LYS A 495 15.18 4.48 25.22
CA LYS A 495 15.53 5.44 26.27
C LYS A 495 14.81 6.78 26.09
#